data_1de3dd0bf19d48145d1d600c18437bc2
#
_entry.id   1de3dd0bf19d48145d1d600c18437bc2
#
_cell.length_a   1.000
_cell.length_b   1.000
_cell.length_c   1.000
_cell.angle_alpha   90.00
_cell.angle_beta   90.00
_cell.angle_gamma   90.00
#
_symmetry.space_group_name_H-M   'P 1'
#
loop_
_entity.id
_entity.type
_entity.pdbx_description
1 polymer ?
#
loop_
_entity_poly.entity_id
_entity_poly.type
_entity_poly.pdbx_seq_one_letter_code
_entity_poly.pdbx_strand_id
1 'polypeptide(L)'
;FNDSYFKKLIINNFEKNNVSKDSIILEGRSSRKEYLACYNKIDIALDPFPWSGGISTFEAIWMGVPVLTKKGHNKFVSHQTESINHNSGMSDWIAKDENEYLSKAVKFSSNINELEKIRKNLRKITLKLPSFNTFLFAEEFNKALWEIWDKFIIQNQ
;
A
#
# COMPACT_ATOMS: atom_id res chain seq x y z
N PHE A 1 -16.73 -6.21 -7.29
CA PHE A 1 -18.03 -6.31 -6.60
C PHE A 1 -19.10 -6.80 -7.57
N ASN A 2 -19.53 -8.06 -7.45
CA ASN A 2 -20.61 -8.61 -8.31
C ASN A 2 -21.99 -8.53 -7.61
N ASP A 3 -22.00 -8.30 -6.30
CA ASP A 3 -23.22 -8.21 -5.51
C ASP A 3 -23.83 -6.79 -5.60
N SER A 4 -25.08 -6.73 -6.08
CA SER A 4 -25.81 -5.48 -6.25
C SER A 4 -26.15 -4.78 -4.93
N TYR A 5 -26.35 -5.55 -3.86
CA TYR A 5 -26.64 -5.00 -2.52
C TYR A 5 -25.43 -4.25 -1.97
N PHE A 6 -24.23 -4.88 -2.02
CA PHE A 6 -23.00 -4.22 -1.56
C PHE A 6 -22.64 -3.00 -2.41
N LYS A 7 -22.87 -3.05 -3.73
CA LYS A 7 -22.68 -1.86 -4.59
C LYS A 7 -23.52 -0.69 -4.12
N LYS A 8 -24.80 -0.92 -3.88
CA LYS A 8 -25.72 0.12 -3.38
C LYS A 8 -25.29 0.65 -2.01
N LEU A 9 -24.89 -0.25 -1.09
CA LEU A 9 -24.43 0.13 0.25
C LEU A 9 -23.22 1.07 0.18
N ILE A 10 -22.24 0.74 -0.63
CA ILE A 10 -21.01 1.55 -0.81
C ILE A 10 -21.40 2.92 -1.40
N ILE A 11 -22.14 2.94 -2.50
CA ILE A 11 -22.58 4.19 -3.16
C ILE A 11 -23.35 5.07 -2.17
N ASN A 12 -24.33 4.53 -1.45
CA ASN A 12 -25.10 5.28 -0.46
C ASN A 12 -24.22 5.87 0.65
N ASN A 13 -23.16 5.16 1.07
CA ASN A 13 -22.25 5.68 2.09
C ASN A 13 -21.43 6.87 1.56
N PHE A 14 -20.98 6.84 0.31
CA PHE A 14 -20.31 7.96 -0.32
C PHE A 14 -21.24 9.15 -0.54
N GLU A 15 -22.46 8.92 -1.03
CA GLU A 15 -23.47 9.97 -1.25
C GLU A 15 -23.87 10.67 0.06
N LYS A 16 -23.97 9.95 1.18
CA LYS A 16 -24.18 10.54 2.53
C LYS A 16 -23.06 11.50 2.94
N ASN A 17 -21.87 11.35 2.37
CA ASN A 17 -20.73 12.21 2.60
C ASN A 17 -20.48 13.18 1.42
N ASN A 18 -21.52 13.49 0.64
CA ASN A 18 -21.49 14.43 -0.48
C ASN A 18 -20.56 14.06 -1.64
N VAL A 19 -20.27 12.77 -1.82
CA VAL A 19 -19.54 12.27 -3.00
C VAL A 19 -20.56 11.73 -4.00
N SER A 20 -20.60 12.33 -5.20
CA SER A 20 -21.50 11.90 -6.27
C SER A 20 -21.21 10.47 -6.69
N LYS A 21 -22.27 9.68 -6.92
CA LYS A 21 -22.15 8.33 -7.49
C LYS A 21 -21.39 8.29 -8.81
N ASP A 22 -21.47 9.35 -9.61
CA ASP A 22 -20.77 9.45 -10.90
C ASP A 22 -19.25 9.56 -10.75
N SER A 23 -18.77 9.90 -9.56
CA SER A 23 -17.36 9.94 -9.19
C SER A 23 -16.84 8.59 -8.63
N ILE A 24 -17.70 7.57 -8.55
CA ILE A 24 -17.38 6.28 -7.92
C ILE A 24 -17.33 5.20 -8.99
N ILE A 25 -16.17 4.55 -9.11
CA ILE A 25 -15.98 3.38 -9.96
C ILE A 25 -15.83 2.15 -9.09
N LEU A 26 -16.74 1.20 -9.21
CA LEU A 26 -16.70 -0.07 -8.49
C LEU A 26 -16.27 -1.18 -9.43
N GLU A 27 -15.04 -1.61 -9.30
CA GLU A 27 -14.50 -2.74 -10.07
C GLU A 27 -14.89 -4.07 -9.40
N GLY A 28 -15.21 -5.06 -10.23
CA GLY A 28 -15.53 -6.41 -9.79
C GLY A 28 -14.33 -7.34 -9.84
N ARG A 29 -14.62 -8.65 -9.70
CA ARG A 29 -13.61 -9.69 -9.91
C ARG A 29 -13.21 -9.73 -11.38
N SER A 30 -11.91 -9.72 -11.63
CA SER A 30 -11.32 -9.71 -12.98
C SER A 30 -10.12 -10.66 -13.05
N SER A 31 -9.59 -10.87 -14.24
CA SER A 31 -8.32 -11.58 -14.41
C SER A 31 -7.16 -10.82 -13.78
N ARG A 32 -6.05 -11.52 -13.50
CA ARG A 32 -4.83 -10.89 -12.94
C ARG A 32 -4.35 -9.70 -13.79
N LYS A 33 -4.40 -9.85 -15.11
CA LYS A 33 -3.99 -8.81 -16.07
C LYS A 33 -4.88 -7.57 -15.97
N GLU A 34 -6.17 -7.75 -15.97
CA GLU A 34 -7.15 -6.66 -15.85
C GLU A 34 -7.06 -5.96 -14.49
N TYR A 35 -6.93 -6.74 -13.41
CA TYR A 35 -6.72 -6.20 -12.07
C TYR A 35 -5.49 -5.29 -12.00
N LEU A 36 -4.33 -5.74 -12.49
CA LEU A 36 -3.14 -4.90 -12.53
C LEU A 36 -3.32 -3.68 -13.44
N ALA A 37 -4.07 -3.80 -14.54
CA ALA A 37 -4.37 -2.67 -15.43
C ALA A 37 -5.22 -1.58 -14.73
N CYS A 38 -5.99 -1.91 -13.69
CA CYS A 38 -6.74 -0.90 -12.92
C CYS A 38 -5.83 0.15 -12.27
N TYR A 39 -4.60 -0.21 -11.90
CA TYR A 39 -3.62 0.75 -11.37
C TYR A 39 -3.20 1.84 -12.38
N ASN A 40 -3.45 1.63 -13.69
CA ASN A 40 -3.23 2.66 -14.70
C ASN A 40 -4.30 3.77 -14.66
N LYS A 41 -5.41 3.56 -13.98
CA LYS A 41 -6.54 4.49 -13.87
C LYS A 41 -6.49 5.35 -12.60
N ILE A 42 -5.53 5.10 -11.70
CA ILE A 42 -5.44 5.80 -10.41
C ILE A 42 -4.06 6.43 -10.23
N ASP A 43 -4.00 7.52 -9.51
CA ASP A 43 -2.77 8.27 -9.25
C ASP A 43 -2.24 8.05 -7.83
N ILE A 44 -3.11 7.79 -6.88
CA ILE A 44 -2.79 7.50 -5.47
C ILE A 44 -3.64 6.32 -5.02
N ALA A 45 -3.03 5.35 -4.36
CA ALA A 45 -3.74 4.33 -3.61
C ALA A 45 -3.87 4.75 -2.14
N LEU A 46 -5.09 4.72 -1.63
CA LEU A 46 -5.38 5.01 -0.22
C LEU A 46 -5.46 3.70 0.55
N ASP A 47 -4.53 3.53 1.48
CA ASP A 47 -4.46 2.33 2.30
C ASP A 47 -5.49 2.36 3.43
N PRO A 48 -6.33 1.33 3.58
CA PRO A 48 -7.31 1.30 4.64
C PRO A 48 -6.65 0.99 6.00
N PHE A 49 -7.30 1.40 7.05
CA PHE A 49 -6.92 1.07 8.42
C PHE A 49 -8.16 0.62 9.22
N PRO A 50 -7.99 -0.21 10.26
CA PRO A 50 -6.76 -0.59 10.95
C PRO A 50 -5.96 -1.73 10.28
N TRP A 51 -6.47 -2.35 9.24
CA TRP A 51 -5.81 -3.41 8.50
C TRP A 51 -5.23 -2.86 7.19
N SER A 52 -3.91 -2.72 7.18
CA SER A 52 -3.20 -2.18 6.00
C SER A 52 -3.02 -3.22 4.89
N GLY A 53 -2.76 -2.74 3.69
CA GLY A 53 -2.43 -3.57 2.55
C GLY A 53 -1.10 -4.32 2.71
N GLY A 54 -0.96 -5.44 2.01
CA GLY A 54 0.28 -6.21 1.92
C GLY A 54 0.68 -6.37 0.45
N ILE A 55 0.27 -7.48 -0.17
CA ILE A 55 0.54 -7.75 -1.59
C ILE A 55 -0.01 -6.64 -2.49
N SER A 56 -1.20 -6.13 -2.21
CA SER A 56 -1.81 -5.02 -2.96
C SER A 56 -0.96 -3.74 -2.92
N THR A 57 -0.26 -3.47 -1.81
CA THR A 57 0.68 -2.36 -1.71
C THR A 57 1.90 -2.57 -2.61
N PHE A 58 2.49 -3.76 -2.61
CA PHE A 58 3.58 -4.10 -3.54
C PHE A 58 3.15 -3.99 -4.99
N GLU A 59 1.94 -4.43 -5.32
CA GLU A 59 1.37 -4.33 -6.67
C GLU A 59 1.17 -2.88 -7.11
N ALA A 60 0.63 -2.03 -6.23
CA ALA A 60 0.48 -0.60 -6.51
C ALA A 60 1.84 0.04 -6.82
N ILE A 61 2.83 -0.17 -5.95
CA ILE A 61 4.20 0.37 -6.11
C ILE A 61 4.84 -0.17 -7.38
N TRP A 62 4.69 -1.47 -7.68
CA TRP A 62 5.17 -2.08 -8.91
C TRP A 62 4.56 -1.45 -10.16
N MET A 63 3.29 -1.08 -10.09
CA MET A 63 2.58 -0.39 -11.16
C MET A 63 2.83 1.13 -11.19
N GLY A 64 3.72 1.63 -10.31
CA GLY A 64 4.11 3.03 -10.25
C GLY A 64 3.13 3.92 -9.48
N VAL A 65 2.22 3.33 -8.70
CA VAL A 65 1.23 4.06 -7.91
C VAL A 65 1.70 4.18 -6.47
N PRO A 66 1.92 5.40 -5.94
CA PRO A 66 2.26 5.60 -4.55
C PRO A 66 1.08 5.26 -3.65
N VAL A 67 1.38 4.69 -2.48
CA VAL A 67 0.37 4.28 -1.49
C VAL A 67 0.47 5.16 -0.26
N LEU A 68 -0.57 5.93 0.02
CA LEU A 68 -0.67 6.70 1.25
C LEU A 68 -1.21 5.80 2.36
N THR A 69 -0.46 5.67 3.45
CA THR A 69 -0.85 4.88 4.63
C THR A 69 -0.78 5.68 5.90
N LYS A 70 -1.47 5.21 6.92
CA LYS A 70 -1.33 5.68 8.30
C LYS A 70 -0.38 4.76 9.06
N LYS A 71 0.44 5.33 9.94
CA LYS A 71 1.30 4.59 10.86
C LYS A 71 0.49 3.53 11.63
N GLY A 72 1.03 2.34 11.68
CA GLY A 72 0.39 1.21 12.35
C GLY A 72 0.31 1.37 13.87
N HIS A 73 -0.51 0.55 14.49
CA HIS A 73 -0.68 0.43 15.93
C HIS A 73 -0.18 -0.95 16.41
N ASN A 74 -0.64 -1.41 17.54
CA ASN A 74 -0.12 -2.58 18.28
C ASN A 74 -0.26 -3.95 17.58
N LYS A 75 -0.63 -4.04 16.31
CA LYS A 75 -0.83 -5.31 15.59
C LYS A 75 -0.01 -5.35 14.31
N PHE A 76 0.62 -6.48 14.03
CA PHE A 76 1.40 -6.72 12.82
C PHE A 76 0.68 -6.28 11.54
N VAL A 77 -0.59 -6.64 11.41
CA VAL A 77 -1.40 -6.33 10.21
C VAL A 77 -1.58 -4.84 9.93
N SER A 78 -1.38 -3.97 10.92
CA SER A 78 -1.48 -2.51 10.74
C SER A 78 -0.18 -1.87 10.25
N HIS A 79 0.96 -2.62 10.26
CA HIS A 79 2.29 -2.11 9.92
C HIS A 79 2.76 -2.54 8.53
N GLN A 80 1.99 -3.33 7.78
CA GLN A 80 2.46 -3.91 6.53
C GLN A 80 2.79 -2.83 5.49
N THR A 81 1.85 -1.94 5.15
CA THR A 81 2.10 -0.85 4.20
C THR A 81 3.14 0.15 4.73
N GLU A 82 3.13 0.44 6.04
CA GLU A 82 4.17 1.27 6.68
C GLU A 82 5.57 0.71 6.41
N SER A 83 5.77 -0.59 6.66
CA SER A 83 7.04 -1.27 6.42
C SER A 83 7.41 -1.26 4.93
N ILE A 84 6.45 -1.54 4.04
CA ILE A 84 6.68 -1.53 2.59
C ILE A 84 7.08 -0.12 2.13
N ASN A 85 6.40 0.92 2.58
CA ASN A 85 6.71 2.30 2.23
C ASN A 85 8.10 2.71 2.71
N HIS A 86 8.49 2.38 3.94
CA HIS A 86 9.85 2.63 4.44
C HIS A 86 10.91 1.96 3.55
N ASN A 87 10.69 0.70 3.23
CA ASN A 87 11.61 -0.07 2.39
C ASN A 87 11.53 0.27 0.89
N SER A 88 10.57 1.08 0.48
CA SER A 88 10.40 1.54 -0.91
C SER A 88 10.80 3.01 -1.13
N GLY A 89 11.43 3.64 -0.13
CA GLY A 89 11.81 5.04 -0.20
C GLY A 89 10.61 6.00 -0.17
N MET A 90 9.45 5.54 0.31
CA MET A 90 8.19 6.27 0.35
C MET A 90 7.79 6.68 1.77
N SER A 91 8.77 6.95 2.64
CA SER A 91 8.51 7.30 4.05
C SER A 91 7.63 8.54 4.21
N ASP A 92 7.72 9.50 3.28
CA ASP A 92 6.85 10.68 3.27
C ASP A 92 5.37 10.36 3.05
N TRP A 93 5.08 9.15 2.55
CA TRP A 93 3.73 8.65 2.32
C TRP A 93 3.15 7.90 3.51
N ILE A 94 3.79 8.02 4.68
CA ILE A 94 3.31 7.48 5.96
C ILE A 94 2.82 8.65 6.81
N ALA A 95 1.54 8.67 7.13
CA ALA A 95 0.93 9.65 8.01
C ALA A 95 0.98 9.17 9.47
N LYS A 96 1.26 10.04 10.41
CA LYS A 96 1.33 9.70 11.85
C LYS A 96 -0.05 9.40 12.46
N ASP A 97 -1.09 10.10 11.96
CA ASP A 97 -2.47 10.02 12.44
C ASP A 97 -3.47 10.29 11.31
N GLU A 98 -4.77 10.26 11.61
CA GLU A 98 -5.84 10.45 10.63
C GLU A 98 -5.89 11.87 10.06
N ASN A 99 -5.57 12.88 10.86
CA ASN A 99 -5.55 14.26 10.41
C ASN A 99 -4.42 14.48 9.39
N GLU A 100 -3.25 13.92 9.66
CA GLU A 100 -2.14 13.98 8.71
C GLU A 100 -2.42 13.14 7.46
N TYR A 101 -3.10 11.99 7.59
CA TYR A 101 -3.52 11.17 6.46
C TYR A 101 -4.40 11.97 5.50
N LEU A 102 -5.43 12.65 6.01
CA LEU A 102 -6.30 13.51 5.23
C LEU A 102 -5.53 14.70 4.61
N SER A 103 -4.70 15.36 5.40
CA SER A 103 -3.90 16.50 4.94
C SER A 103 -2.94 16.10 3.81
N LYS A 104 -2.28 14.94 3.94
CA LYS A 104 -1.38 14.40 2.91
C LYS A 104 -2.17 13.98 1.66
N ALA A 105 -3.34 13.35 1.80
CA ALA A 105 -4.19 12.97 0.68
C ALA A 105 -4.54 14.19 -0.17
N VAL A 106 -5.01 15.27 0.45
CA VAL A 106 -5.34 16.53 -0.24
C VAL A 106 -4.09 17.17 -0.85
N LYS A 107 -2.99 17.28 -0.08
CA LYS A 107 -1.74 17.89 -0.56
C LYS A 107 -1.17 17.15 -1.77
N PHE A 108 -1.11 15.82 -1.72
CA PHE A 108 -0.51 15.02 -2.79
C PHE A 108 -1.40 14.99 -4.03
N SER A 109 -2.71 14.86 -3.87
CA SER A 109 -3.65 14.89 -5.01
C SER A 109 -3.67 16.22 -5.76
N SER A 110 -3.30 17.31 -5.09
CA SER A 110 -3.23 18.64 -5.72
C SER A 110 -1.94 18.87 -6.53
N ASN A 111 -0.95 17.99 -6.43
CA ASN A 111 0.34 18.15 -7.11
C ASN A 111 0.54 17.09 -8.22
N ILE A 112 -0.18 17.27 -9.32
CA ILE A 112 -0.17 16.32 -10.45
C ILE A 112 1.24 16.16 -11.05
N ASN A 113 2.02 17.22 -11.14
CA ASN A 113 3.39 17.16 -11.69
C ASN A 113 4.30 16.26 -10.85
N GLU A 114 4.16 16.30 -9.54
CA GLU A 114 4.94 15.44 -8.65
C GLU A 114 4.47 13.98 -8.72
N LEU A 115 3.16 13.74 -8.77
CA LEU A 115 2.60 12.40 -8.98
C LEU A 115 3.10 11.78 -10.29
N GLU A 116 3.16 12.56 -11.37
CA GLU A 116 3.70 12.10 -12.66
C GLU A 116 5.18 11.68 -12.54
N LYS A 117 6.00 12.47 -11.83
CA LYS A 117 7.41 12.13 -11.59
C LYS A 117 7.55 10.86 -10.78
N ILE A 118 6.76 10.72 -9.70
CA ILE A 118 6.73 9.51 -8.88
C ILE A 118 6.36 8.32 -9.76
N ARG A 119 5.27 8.39 -10.50
CA ARG A 119 4.79 7.33 -11.38
C ARG A 119 5.85 6.85 -12.37
N LYS A 120 6.58 7.77 -13.00
CA LYS A 120 7.66 7.44 -13.96
C LYS A 120 8.85 6.74 -13.34
N ASN A 121 9.13 7.02 -12.06
CA ASN A 121 10.36 6.59 -11.41
C ASN A 121 10.18 5.51 -10.35
N LEU A 122 9.00 5.44 -9.71
CA LEU A 122 8.76 4.58 -8.53
C LEU A 122 9.15 3.13 -8.79
N ARG A 123 8.72 2.53 -9.89
CA ARG A 123 9.09 1.16 -10.24
C ARG A 123 10.60 0.95 -10.38
N LYS A 124 11.30 1.91 -10.99
CA LYS A 124 12.77 1.82 -11.18
C LYS A 124 13.52 1.93 -9.86
N ILE A 125 13.02 2.77 -8.96
CA ILE A 125 13.57 2.92 -7.61
C ILE A 125 13.34 1.62 -6.83
N THR A 126 12.11 1.15 -6.83
CA THR A 126 11.68 -0.03 -6.09
C THR A 126 12.44 -1.30 -6.47
N LEU A 127 12.72 -1.50 -7.76
CA LEU A 127 13.51 -2.64 -8.25
C LEU A 127 14.95 -2.71 -7.70
N LYS A 128 15.48 -1.60 -7.19
CA LYS A 128 16.83 -1.53 -6.59
C LYS A 128 16.84 -1.79 -5.09
N LEU A 129 15.67 -1.95 -4.49
CA LEU A 129 15.52 -2.09 -3.04
C LEU A 129 15.62 -3.55 -2.60
N PRO A 130 16.05 -3.81 -1.37
CA PRO A 130 16.20 -5.16 -0.84
C PRO A 130 14.92 -6.00 -0.99
N SER A 131 13.75 -5.40 -0.79
CA SER A 131 12.44 -6.08 -0.88
C SER A 131 12.15 -6.71 -2.26
N PHE A 132 12.82 -6.26 -3.31
CA PHE A 132 12.68 -6.80 -4.67
C PHE A 132 13.93 -7.56 -5.15
N ASN A 133 14.95 -7.65 -4.31
CA ASN A 133 16.14 -8.45 -4.54
C ASN A 133 15.99 -9.80 -3.83
N THR A 134 15.57 -10.82 -4.59
CA THR A 134 15.30 -12.16 -4.04
C THR A 134 16.53 -12.82 -3.43
N PHE A 135 17.71 -12.55 -3.95
CA PHE A 135 18.97 -13.10 -3.41
C PHE A 135 19.30 -12.47 -2.06
N LEU A 136 19.29 -11.12 -2.00
CA LEU A 136 19.54 -10.40 -0.75
C LEU A 136 18.48 -10.75 0.32
N PHE A 137 17.23 -10.85 -0.08
CA PHE A 137 16.15 -11.27 0.83
C PHE A 137 16.43 -12.67 1.40
N ALA A 138 16.83 -13.62 0.56
CA ALA A 138 17.12 -14.99 1.00
C ALA A 138 18.31 -15.05 1.97
N GLU A 139 19.35 -14.27 1.75
CA GLU A 139 20.52 -14.16 2.65
C GLU A 139 20.10 -13.58 4.01
N GLU A 140 19.42 -12.44 4.02
CA GLU A 140 18.98 -11.79 5.26
C GLU A 140 17.95 -12.64 6.02
N PHE A 141 17.07 -13.32 5.32
CA PHE A 141 16.10 -14.23 5.92
C PHE A 141 16.81 -15.43 6.58
N ASN A 142 17.75 -16.07 5.89
CA ASN A 142 18.55 -17.16 6.47
C ASN A 142 19.33 -16.70 7.70
N LYS A 143 19.96 -15.53 7.65
CA LYS A 143 20.66 -14.96 8.79
C LYS A 143 19.73 -14.76 9.98
N ALA A 144 18.57 -14.17 9.76
CA ALA A 144 17.58 -13.98 10.81
C ALA A 144 17.09 -15.30 11.44
N LEU A 145 16.91 -16.35 10.63
CA LEU A 145 16.56 -17.69 11.12
C LEU A 145 17.64 -18.29 12.02
N TRP A 146 18.92 -18.19 11.62
CA TRP A 146 20.04 -18.65 12.43
C TRP A 146 20.16 -17.86 13.73
N GLU A 147 20.02 -16.55 13.71
CA GLU A 147 20.04 -15.73 14.92
C GLU A 147 18.90 -16.10 15.91
N ILE A 148 17.70 -16.41 15.40
CA ILE A 148 16.57 -16.88 16.22
C ILE A 148 16.89 -18.26 16.82
N TRP A 149 17.46 -19.16 16.02
CA TRP A 149 17.83 -20.50 16.46
C TRP A 149 18.91 -20.47 17.54
N ASP A 150 19.95 -19.69 17.36
CA ASP A 150 21.03 -19.55 18.34
C ASP A 150 20.50 -18.97 19.67
N LYS A 151 19.65 -17.97 19.61
CA LYS A 151 18.98 -17.43 20.82
C LYS A 151 18.14 -18.48 21.52
N PHE A 152 17.39 -19.28 20.77
CA PHE A 152 16.58 -20.36 21.33
C PHE A 152 17.44 -21.41 22.02
N ILE A 153 18.54 -21.85 21.44
CA ILE A 153 19.46 -22.82 22.06
C ILE A 153 20.04 -22.26 23.36
N ILE A 154 20.53 -21.01 23.34
CA ILE A 154 21.14 -20.38 24.53
C ILE A 154 20.14 -20.26 25.68
N GLN A 155 18.88 -19.99 25.39
CA GLN A 155 17.83 -19.85 26.43
C GLN A 155 17.34 -21.17 27.00
N ASN A 156 17.62 -22.30 26.34
CA ASN A 156 17.17 -23.64 26.76
C ASN A 156 18.33 -24.58 27.20
N GLN A 157 19.52 -24.05 27.38
CA GLN A 157 20.64 -24.66 28.06
C GLN A 157 20.68 -24.22 29.53
#